data_0ea55fc658575a2162bf5b22b7499364
#
_entry.id   0ea55fc658575a2162bf5b22b7499364
#
_cell.length_a   1.000
_cell.length_b   1.000
_cell.length_c   1.000
_cell.angle_alpha   90.00
_cell.angle_beta   90.00
_cell.angle_gamma   90.00
#
_symmetry.space_group_name_H-M   'P 1'
#
loop_
_entity.id
_entity.type
_entity.pdbx_description
1 polymer ?
#
loop_
_entity_poly.entity_id
_entity_poly.type
_entity_poly.pdbx_seq_one_letter_code
_entity_poly.pdbx_strand_id
1 'polypeptide(L)'
;MYILGIESSCDETAAAIVEDGKHLISNVISTSVKEQALYGGVVPEIASRRHAEYISATVQQALQDANMSIADVDAVAVTFAPGLIGAVLVGVNFAKGLAYGAGKPLVPVHHLRGHIAANYLTHPQLEPPFLCLVASGGPSHIVQVEDWCKYHVLGRTVDDAAGEAFDKVARTLGLPYPGGPSVSQAAKTGDPHYYKLPTPHVEGKYNVSFSGLKTAVVNEVHNAQQRGEEVRVADMAASFQERIAQILAKKLLAAAADTNAKTLCLAGGVAANGRLRQLVNDGAQKLGAKVYLPELKYCGDNGAMIAAQGYYEFKDGNIADLTLNGLPTLAIDYR
;
A
#
# COMPACT_ATOMS: atom_id res chain seq x y z
N MET A 1 8.71 -6.66 -23.21
CA MET A 1 8.01 -5.38 -23.21
C MET A 1 8.38 -4.63 -21.93
N TYR A 2 8.96 -3.43 -22.07
CA TYR A 2 9.47 -2.63 -20.94
C TYR A 2 8.51 -1.49 -20.60
N ILE A 3 8.07 -1.43 -19.36
CA ILE A 3 7.19 -0.37 -18.85
C ILE A 3 7.98 0.48 -17.84
N LEU A 4 8.02 1.78 -18.06
CA LEU A 4 8.47 2.75 -17.06
C LEU A 4 7.28 3.09 -16.14
N GLY A 5 7.36 2.74 -14.87
CA GLY A 5 6.36 3.08 -13.87
C GLY A 5 6.79 4.26 -13.02
N ILE A 6 5.88 5.20 -12.79
CA ILE A 6 6.09 6.41 -11.99
C ILE A 6 5.06 6.45 -10.87
N GLU A 7 5.54 6.54 -9.63
CA GLU A 7 4.72 6.65 -8.41
C GLU A 7 5.02 7.98 -7.71
N SER A 8 3.96 8.70 -7.34
CA SER A 8 4.06 9.95 -6.58
C SER A 8 2.81 10.26 -5.75
N SER A 9 2.06 9.25 -5.33
CA SER A 9 0.73 9.47 -4.73
C SER A 9 0.78 9.99 -3.29
N CYS A 10 1.89 9.80 -2.55
CA CYS A 10 2.00 10.16 -1.13
C CYS A 10 3.33 10.83 -0.80
N ASP A 11 4.28 10.17 -0.16
CA ASP A 11 5.55 10.74 0.31
C ASP A 11 6.80 10.15 -0.36
N GLU A 12 6.65 9.13 -1.20
CA GLU A 12 7.68 8.55 -2.05
C GLU A 12 7.53 9.02 -3.50
N THR A 13 8.64 9.50 -4.08
CA THR A 13 8.81 9.68 -5.51
C THR A 13 9.56 8.47 -6.04
N ALA A 14 8.93 7.66 -6.87
CA ALA A 14 9.60 6.46 -7.36
C ALA A 14 9.44 6.26 -8.86
N ALA A 15 10.46 5.65 -9.47
CA ALA A 15 10.45 5.24 -10.86
C ALA A 15 11.11 3.88 -11.01
N ALA A 16 10.58 3.05 -11.90
CA ALA A 16 11.10 1.71 -12.13
C ALA A 16 10.88 1.26 -13.57
N ILE A 17 11.69 0.33 -14.03
CA ILE A 17 11.50 -0.38 -15.29
C ILE A 17 11.22 -1.84 -14.99
N VAL A 18 10.11 -2.33 -15.51
CA VAL A 18 9.67 -3.72 -15.38
C VAL A 18 9.45 -4.31 -16.77
N GLU A 19 9.99 -5.50 -16.98
CA GLU A 19 9.77 -6.30 -18.19
C GLU A 19 8.59 -7.25 -17.99
N ASP A 20 7.66 -7.23 -18.96
CA ASP A 20 6.49 -8.12 -19.05
C ASP A 20 5.64 -8.19 -17.76
N GLY A 21 5.61 -7.07 -17.00
CA GLY A 21 4.83 -6.95 -15.76
C GLY A 21 5.33 -7.78 -14.58
N LYS A 22 6.44 -8.51 -14.72
CA LYS A 22 6.90 -9.52 -13.76
C LYS A 22 8.39 -9.44 -13.42
N HIS A 23 9.22 -8.93 -14.30
CA HIS A 23 10.67 -8.92 -14.12
C HIS A 23 11.18 -7.50 -13.86
N LEU A 24 11.64 -7.27 -12.65
CA LEU A 24 12.22 -5.98 -12.27
C LEU A 24 13.58 -5.78 -12.93
N ILE A 25 13.76 -4.67 -13.65
CA ILE A 25 15.03 -4.25 -14.23
C ILE A 25 15.69 -3.19 -13.35
N SER A 26 14.95 -2.13 -12.98
CA SER A 26 15.42 -1.08 -12.07
C SER A 26 14.27 -0.57 -11.20
N ASN A 27 14.59 -0.06 -10.00
CA ASN A 27 13.61 0.60 -9.13
C ASN A 27 14.33 1.61 -8.23
N VAL A 28 14.03 2.87 -8.40
CA VAL A 28 14.59 4.00 -7.66
C VAL A 28 13.50 4.66 -6.84
N ILE A 29 13.78 4.91 -5.57
CA ILE A 29 12.85 5.55 -4.63
C ILE A 29 13.55 6.72 -3.97
N SER A 30 12.99 7.91 -4.11
CA SER A 30 13.38 9.13 -3.41
C SER A 30 12.28 9.45 -2.40
N THR A 31 12.61 9.44 -1.10
CA THR A 31 11.61 9.60 -0.03
C THR A 31 11.74 10.93 0.70
N SER A 32 10.60 11.51 1.06
CA SER A 32 10.51 12.68 1.94
C SER A 32 10.21 12.32 3.42
N VAL A 33 10.18 11.04 3.77
CA VAL A 33 9.80 10.51 5.10
C VAL A 33 10.56 11.20 6.26
N LYS A 34 11.85 11.49 6.10
CA LYS A 34 12.64 12.17 7.15
C LYS A 34 12.13 13.59 7.46
N GLU A 35 11.68 14.32 6.45
CA GLU A 35 11.08 15.65 6.63
C GLU A 35 9.67 15.54 7.18
N GLN A 36 8.88 14.61 6.66
CA GLN A 36 7.52 14.34 7.13
C GLN A 36 7.51 13.93 8.61
N ALA A 37 8.54 13.20 9.07
CA ALA A 37 8.69 12.78 10.46
C ALA A 37 8.77 13.99 11.44
N LEU A 38 9.29 15.14 11.00
CA LEU A 38 9.34 16.36 11.82
C LEU A 38 7.94 16.90 12.17
N TYR A 39 6.95 16.56 11.35
CA TYR A 39 5.55 16.97 11.53
C TYR A 39 4.68 15.84 12.11
N GLY A 40 5.28 14.68 12.36
CA GLY A 40 4.59 13.50 12.89
C GLY A 40 3.67 12.80 11.89
N GLY A 41 3.91 12.99 10.59
CA GLY A 41 3.15 12.40 9.50
C GLY A 41 3.22 13.23 8.22
N VAL A 42 2.53 12.77 7.18
CA VAL A 42 2.60 13.40 5.85
C VAL A 42 1.92 14.77 5.83
N VAL A 43 2.63 15.76 5.30
CA VAL A 43 2.13 17.11 4.99
C VAL A 43 2.02 17.23 3.47
N PRO A 44 0.81 17.32 2.89
CA PRO A 44 0.57 17.24 1.44
C PRO A 44 1.36 18.25 0.61
N GLU A 45 1.53 19.47 1.13
CA GLU A 45 2.27 20.53 0.43
C GLU A 45 3.77 20.23 0.37
N ILE A 46 4.35 19.70 1.45
CA ILE A 46 5.76 19.30 1.49
C ILE A 46 5.97 18.14 0.52
N ALA A 47 5.10 17.12 0.56
CA ALA A 47 5.17 16.01 -0.37
C ALA A 47 5.16 16.47 -1.83
N SER A 48 4.20 17.33 -2.21
CA SER A 48 4.07 17.83 -3.59
C SER A 48 5.30 18.58 -4.06
N ARG A 49 5.92 19.42 -3.21
CA ARG A 49 7.15 20.14 -3.54
C ARG A 49 8.32 19.18 -3.75
N ARG A 50 8.46 18.17 -2.89
CA ARG A 50 9.53 17.17 -3.02
C ARG A 50 9.39 16.32 -4.28
N HIS A 51 8.15 15.93 -4.63
CA HIS A 51 7.92 15.27 -5.92
C HIS A 51 8.41 16.11 -7.10
N ALA A 52 8.09 17.42 -7.12
CA ALA A 52 8.53 18.30 -8.20
C ALA A 52 10.07 18.41 -8.28
N GLU A 53 10.76 18.36 -7.14
CA GLU A 53 12.22 18.41 -7.07
C GLU A 53 12.89 17.10 -7.51
N TYR A 54 12.29 15.94 -7.13
CA TYR A 54 12.95 14.64 -7.26
C TYR A 54 12.60 13.89 -8.54
N ILE A 55 11.40 14.08 -9.09
CA ILE A 55 10.85 13.19 -10.13
C ILE A 55 11.74 13.04 -11.36
N SER A 56 12.33 14.14 -11.83
CA SER A 56 13.20 14.11 -13.01
C SER A 56 14.47 13.28 -12.77
N ALA A 57 15.14 13.52 -11.64
CA ALA A 57 16.34 12.78 -11.27
C ALA A 57 16.05 11.31 -10.98
N THR A 58 14.92 11.01 -10.32
CA THR A 58 14.49 9.64 -10.01
C THR A 58 14.22 8.83 -11.28
N VAL A 59 13.52 9.42 -12.26
CA VAL A 59 13.27 8.75 -13.56
C VAL A 59 14.56 8.57 -14.35
N GLN A 60 15.41 9.61 -14.40
CA GLN A 60 16.71 9.50 -15.08
C GLN A 60 17.58 8.40 -14.46
N GLN A 61 17.64 8.32 -13.13
CA GLN A 61 18.39 7.28 -12.43
C GLN A 61 17.83 5.88 -12.72
N ALA A 62 16.51 5.70 -12.75
CA ALA A 62 15.89 4.41 -13.07
C ALA A 62 16.24 3.94 -14.49
N LEU A 63 16.29 4.85 -15.46
CA LEU A 63 16.75 4.55 -16.83
C LEU A 63 18.24 4.18 -16.85
N GLN A 64 19.08 4.94 -16.14
CA GLN A 64 20.53 4.68 -16.05
C GLN A 64 20.81 3.32 -15.39
N ASP A 65 20.15 2.99 -14.27
CA ASP A 65 20.33 1.72 -13.57
C ASP A 65 19.90 0.52 -14.44
N ALA A 66 18.96 0.74 -15.36
CA ALA A 66 18.55 -0.23 -16.36
C ALA A 66 19.48 -0.31 -17.58
N ASN A 67 20.46 0.59 -17.72
CA ASN A 67 21.22 0.83 -18.95
C ASN A 67 20.32 1.06 -20.19
N MET A 68 19.23 1.78 -20.01
CA MET A 68 18.22 2.09 -21.02
C MET A 68 18.03 3.59 -21.20
N SER A 69 17.51 3.97 -22.35
CA SER A 69 16.96 5.28 -22.64
C SER A 69 15.44 5.24 -22.69
N ILE A 70 14.77 6.37 -22.72
CA ILE A 70 13.31 6.42 -22.90
C ILE A 70 12.86 5.83 -24.27
N ALA A 71 13.73 5.78 -25.26
CA ALA A 71 13.44 5.18 -26.56
C ALA A 71 13.24 3.66 -26.45
N ASP A 72 13.91 3.00 -25.50
CA ASP A 72 13.87 1.56 -25.28
C ASP A 72 12.62 1.10 -24.52
N VAL A 73 11.89 2.05 -23.89
CA VAL A 73 10.66 1.79 -23.14
C VAL A 73 9.46 1.74 -24.08
N ASP A 74 8.54 0.81 -23.85
CA ASP A 74 7.35 0.63 -24.69
C ASP A 74 6.18 1.54 -24.28
N ALA A 75 6.04 1.83 -22.96
CA ALA A 75 5.01 2.72 -22.43
C ALA A 75 5.44 3.36 -21.11
N VAL A 76 4.86 4.53 -20.79
CA VAL A 76 5.01 5.23 -19.52
C VAL A 76 3.74 5.04 -18.70
N ALA A 77 3.84 4.33 -17.59
CA ALA A 77 2.76 4.12 -16.63
C ALA A 77 2.91 5.09 -15.45
N VAL A 78 1.80 5.65 -14.98
CA VAL A 78 1.82 6.62 -13.87
C VAL A 78 0.63 6.42 -12.96
N THR A 79 0.86 6.56 -11.66
CA THR A 79 -0.23 6.63 -10.69
C THR A 79 -1.04 7.90 -10.90
N PHE A 80 -2.34 7.72 -11.21
CA PHE A 80 -3.24 8.87 -11.40
C PHE A 80 -4.29 8.98 -10.31
N ALA A 81 -4.54 7.92 -9.54
CA ALA A 81 -5.53 7.83 -8.45
C ALA A 81 -5.30 6.59 -7.58
N PRO A 82 -5.80 6.56 -6.34
CA PRO A 82 -6.00 7.72 -5.47
C PRO A 82 -4.67 8.22 -4.89
N GLY A 83 -4.68 9.42 -4.30
CA GLY A 83 -3.52 9.96 -3.59
C GLY A 83 -3.69 11.44 -3.20
N LEU A 84 -2.65 12.01 -2.62
CA LEU A 84 -2.59 13.44 -2.33
C LEU A 84 -2.61 14.20 -3.65
N ILE A 85 -3.65 15.00 -3.88
CA ILE A 85 -3.92 15.57 -5.21
C ILE A 85 -2.72 16.34 -5.79
N GLY A 86 -2.02 17.16 -4.99
CA GLY A 86 -0.85 17.89 -5.44
C GLY A 86 0.30 16.97 -5.84
N ALA A 87 0.52 15.90 -5.10
CA ALA A 87 1.54 14.89 -5.35
C ALA A 87 1.24 14.10 -6.64
N VAL A 88 0.00 13.58 -6.75
CA VAL A 88 -0.46 12.88 -7.98
C VAL A 88 -0.36 13.76 -9.22
N LEU A 89 -0.72 15.05 -9.11
CA LEU A 89 -0.63 15.99 -10.24
C LEU A 89 0.81 16.19 -10.72
N VAL A 90 1.79 16.16 -9.84
CA VAL A 90 3.21 16.23 -10.25
C VAL A 90 3.57 15.02 -11.11
N GLY A 91 3.28 13.80 -10.65
CA GLY A 91 3.56 12.57 -11.41
C GLY A 91 2.85 12.53 -12.74
N VAL A 92 1.53 12.81 -12.75
CA VAL A 92 0.71 12.79 -13.98
C VAL A 92 1.22 13.79 -15.01
N ASN A 93 1.51 15.05 -14.61
CA ASN A 93 1.98 16.04 -15.57
C ASN A 93 3.40 15.75 -16.07
N PHE A 94 4.29 15.25 -15.20
CA PHE A 94 5.60 14.80 -15.62
C PHE A 94 5.51 13.66 -16.64
N ALA A 95 4.72 12.62 -16.33
CA ALA A 95 4.53 11.47 -17.20
C ALA A 95 3.92 11.85 -18.56
N LYS A 96 2.93 12.77 -18.58
CA LYS A 96 2.38 13.32 -19.83
C LYS A 96 3.44 14.00 -20.69
N GLY A 97 4.26 14.87 -20.08
CA GLY A 97 5.33 15.57 -20.78
C GLY A 97 6.38 14.60 -21.36
N LEU A 98 6.77 13.60 -20.55
CA LEU A 98 7.72 12.56 -20.94
C LEU A 98 7.18 11.68 -22.07
N ALA A 99 5.96 11.15 -21.91
CA ALA A 99 5.31 10.30 -22.90
C ALA A 99 5.12 11.02 -24.24
N TYR A 100 4.63 12.27 -24.18
CA TYR A 100 4.44 13.10 -25.38
C TYR A 100 5.76 13.38 -26.09
N GLY A 101 6.78 13.83 -25.35
CA GLY A 101 8.09 14.16 -25.93
C GLY A 101 8.82 12.95 -26.51
N ALA A 102 8.59 11.76 -25.96
CA ALA A 102 9.19 10.51 -26.43
C ALA A 102 8.31 9.74 -27.45
N GLY A 103 7.10 10.21 -27.75
CA GLY A 103 6.14 9.51 -28.59
C GLY A 103 5.71 8.14 -28.04
N LYS A 104 5.60 8.01 -26.70
CA LYS A 104 5.23 6.76 -26.04
C LYS A 104 3.80 6.80 -25.50
N PRO A 105 3.08 5.67 -25.48
CA PRO A 105 1.78 5.56 -24.84
C PRO A 105 1.85 5.93 -23.36
N LEU A 106 0.81 6.63 -22.85
CA LEU A 106 0.63 6.97 -21.45
C LEU A 106 -0.41 6.02 -20.84
N VAL A 107 -0.04 5.31 -19.77
CA VAL A 107 -0.90 4.31 -19.11
C VAL A 107 -1.28 4.80 -17.73
N PRO A 108 -2.58 5.06 -17.46
CA PRO A 108 -3.04 5.44 -16.13
C PRO A 108 -3.14 4.22 -15.24
N VAL A 109 -2.52 4.26 -14.06
CA VAL A 109 -2.53 3.17 -13.10
C VAL A 109 -3.18 3.61 -11.79
N HIS A 110 -4.09 2.79 -11.29
CA HIS A 110 -4.66 2.98 -9.97
C HIS A 110 -3.68 2.48 -8.90
N HIS A 111 -3.31 3.32 -7.94
CA HIS A 111 -2.31 3.05 -6.90
C HIS A 111 -2.52 1.71 -6.17
N LEU A 112 -3.77 1.42 -5.74
CA LEU A 112 -4.05 0.16 -5.04
C LEU A 112 -3.98 -1.07 -5.96
N ARG A 113 -4.26 -0.94 -7.25
CA ARG A 113 -4.01 -2.01 -8.23
C ARG A 113 -2.51 -2.26 -8.38
N GLY A 114 -1.70 -1.19 -8.34
CA GLY A 114 -0.24 -1.30 -8.28
C GLY A 114 0.22 -2.13 -7.07
N HIS A 115 -0.28 -1.84 -5.87
CA HIS A 115 0.06 -2.66 -4.69
C HIS A 115 -0.29 -4.14 -4.87
N ILE A 116 -1.41 -4.47 -5.49
CA ILE A 116 -1.75 -5.87 -5.82
C ILE A 116 -0.73 -6.45 -6.78
N ALA A 117 -0.37 -5.71 -7.84
CA ALA A 117 0.58 -6.14 -8.86
C ALA A 117 2.01 -6.33 -8.34
N ALA A 118 2.37 -5.71 -7.21
CA ALA A 118 3.64 -5.96 -6.53
C ALA A 118 3.87 -7.45 -6.20
N ASN A 119 2.80 -8.24 -6.04
CA ASN A 119 2.90 -9.67 -5.86
C ASN A 119 3.43 -10.39 -7.11
N TYR A 120 3.17 -9.89 -8.32
CA TYR A 120 3.66 -10.50 -9.55
C TYR A 120 5.17 -10.41 -9.69
N LEU A 121 5.79 -9.37 -9.11
CA LEU A 121 7.25 -9.19 -9.07
C LEU A 121 7.93 -10.22 -8.17
N THR A 122 7.27 -10.62 -7.08
CA THR A 122 7.77 -11.66 -6.16
C THR A 122 7.41 -13.07 -6.65
N HIS A 123 6.24 -13.20 -7.26
CA HIS A 123 5.65 -14.47 -7.66
C HIS A 123 5.19 -14.43 -9.13
N PRO A 124 6.11 -14.54 -10.11
CA PRO A 124 5.78 -14.45 -11.53
C PRO A 124 4.73 -15.47 -12.00
N GLN A 125 4.56 -16.56 -11.25
CA GLN A 125 3.56 -17.61 -11.51
C GLN A 125 2.17 -17.30 -10.93
N LEU A 126 2.00 -16.20 -10.18
CA LEU A 126 0.70 -15.80 -9.64
C LEU A 126 -0.17 -15.27 -10.78
N GLU A 127 -1.35 -15.82 -10.90
CA GLU A 127 -2.35 -15.44 -11.90
C GLU A 127 -3.73 -15.32 -11.22
N PRO A 128 -4.61 -14.41 -11.72
CA PRO A 128 -6.01 -14.40 -11.31
C PRO A 128 -6.73 -15.71 -11.65
N PRO A 129 -7.82 -16.08 -10.94
CA PRO A 129 -8.43 -15.31 -9.87
C PRO A 129 -7.82 -15.59 -8.48
N PHE A 130 -7.84 -14.56 -7.61
CA PHE A 130 -7.43 -14.69 -6.20
C PHE A 130 -8.10 -13.62 -5.31
N LEU A 131 -8.06 -13.81 -3.98
CA LEU A 131 -8.42 -12.77 -3.02
C LEU A 131 -7.18 -12.04 -2.52
N CYS A 132 -7.27 -10.72 -2.44
CA CYS A 132 -6.20 -9.87 -1.91
C CYS A 132 -6.71 -8.98 -0.77
N LEU A 133 -6.01 -9.00 0.35
CA LEU A 133 -6.13 -7.95 1.36
C LEU A 133 -5.13 -6.85 1.01
N VAL A 134 -5.63 -5.70 0.57
CA VAL A 134 -4.86 -4.49 0.36
C VAL A 134 -4.98 -3.64 1.61
N ALA A 135 -3.88 -3.43 2.32
CA ALA A 135 -3.85 -2.64 3.55
C ALA A 135 -2.59 -1.75 3.57
N SER A 136 -2.79 -0.44 3.55
CA SER A 136 -1.74 0.58 3.50
C SER A 136 -2.07 1.75 4.43
N GLY A 137 -1.36 2.87 4.30
CA GLY A 137 -1.70 4.16 4.93
C GLY A 137 -3.01 4.76 4.41
N GLY A 138 -3.40 4.40 3.19
CA GLY A 138 -4.70 4.70 2.58
C GLY A 138 -5.76 3.65 2.93
N PRO A 139 -6.85 3.56 2.17
CA PRO A 139 -7.96 2.66 2.48
C PRO A 139 -7.54 1.18 2.51
N SER A 140 -8.15 0.41 3.44
CA SER A 140 -7.94 -1.04 3.53
C SER A 140 -9.13 -1.77 2.89
N HIS A 141 -8.84 -2.70 1.97
CA HIS A 141 -9.84 -3.43 1.18
C HIS A 141 -9.58 -4.94 1.16
N ILE A 142 -10.65 -5.73 1.12
CA ILE A 142 -10.62 -7.12 0.68
C ILE A 142 -11.17 -7.16 -0.72
N VAL A 143 -10.34 -7.54 -1.68
CA VAL A 143 -10.61 -7.44 -3.12
C VAL A 143 -10.54 -8.83 -3.73
N GLN A 144 -11.55 -9.19 -4.49
CA GLN A 144 -11.48 -10.30 -5.43
C GLN A 144 -10.89 -9.79 -6.73
N VAL A 145 -9.75 -10.31 -7.10
CA VAL A 145 -9.11 -10.07 -8.39
C VAL A 145 -9.60 -11.16 -9.33
N GLU A 146 -10.48 -10.81 -10.26
CA GLU A 146 -11.08 -11.77 -11.20
C GLU A 146 -10.20 -11.95 -12.44
N ASP A 147 -9.54 -10.85 -12.86
CA ASP A 147 -8.60 -10.81 -13.97
C ASP A 147 -7.58 -9.69 -13.70
N TRP A 148 -6.56 -9.56 -14.50
CA TRP A 148 -5.45 -8.61 -14.36
C TRP A 148 -5.89 -7.14 -14.20
N CYS A 149 -7.03 -6.77 -14.78
CA CYS A 149 -7.62 -5.42 -14.71
C CYS A 149 -9.05 -5.42 -14.16
N LYS A 150 -9.55 -6.56 -13.64
CA LYS A 150 -10.92 -6.70 -13.15
C LYS A 150 -10.95 -7.01 -11.65
N TYR A 151 -11.47 -6.06 -10.89
CA TYR A 151 -11.48 -6.08 -9.43
C TYR A 151 -12.90 -5.97 -8.90
N HIS A 152 -13.17 -6.66 -7.78
CA HIS A 152 -14.43 -6.57 -7.06
C HIS A 152 -14.18 -6.42 -5.56
N VAL A 153 -14.70 -5.35 -4.94
CA VAL A 153 -14.51 -5.08 -3.51
C VAL A 153 -15.53 -5.88 -2.70
N LEU A 154 -15.05 -6.80 -1.88
CA LEU A 154 -15.88 -7.59 -0.96
C LEU A 154 -16.06 -6.90 0.39
N GLY A 155 -15.04 -6.18 0.86
CA GLY A 155 -15.04 -5.47 2.12
C GLY A 155 -14.05 -4.33 2.13
N ARG A 156 -14.29 -3.35 3.00
CA ARG A 156 -13.45 -2.15 3.13
C ARG A 156 -13.45 -1.62 4.55
N THR A 157 -12.47 -0.77 4.87
CA THR A 157 -12.58 0.03 6.09
C THR A 157 -13.72 1.05 5.95
N VAL A 158 -14.46 1.25 7.05
CA VAL A 158 -15.55 2.24 7.11
C VAL A 158 -15.12 3.56 7.77
N ASP A 159 -13.88 3.59 8.27
CA ASP A 159 -13.28 4.75 8.95
C ASP A 159 -11.76 4.83 8.66
N ASP A 160 -10.91 4.97 9.69
CA ASP A 160 -9.46 5.04 9.53
C ASP A 160 -8.90 3.83 8.76
N ALA A 161 -7.85 4.02 7.98
CA ALA A 161 -7.08 2.93 7.41
C ALA A 161 -6.23 2.21 8.47
N ALA A 162 -5.85 0.96 8.20
CA ALA A 162 -5.01 0.20 9.12
C ALA A 162 -3.64 0.87 9.34
N GLY A 163 -2.97 1.32 8.28
CA GLY A 163 -1.68 2.01 8.39
C GLY A 163 -1.79 3.35 9.11
N GLU A 164 -2.82 4.13 8.81
CA GLU A 164 -3.11 5.39 9.53
C GLU A 164 -3.35 5.16 11.03
N ALA A 165 -4.01 4.05 11.39
CA ALA A 165 -4.20 3.69 12.79
C ALA A 165 -2.86 3.36 13.47
N PHE A 166 -1.93 2.69 12.78
CA PHE A 166 -0.56 2.47 13.27
C PHE A 166 0.18 3.79 13.50
N ASP A 167 0.11 4.74 12.58
CA ASP A 167 0.79 6.04 12.67
C ASP A 167 0.24 6.87 13.85
N LYS A 168 -1.08 6.90 14.00
CA LYS A 168 -1.75 7.63 15.11
C LYS A 168 -1.43 7.02 16.48
N VAL A 169 -1.41 5.69 16.58
CA VAL A 169 -1.04 4.98 17.83
C VAL A 169 0.44 5.15 18.13
N ALA A 170 1.33 5.03 17.14
CA ALA A 170 2.76 5.30 17.33
C ALA A 170 3.00 6.68 17.93
N ARG A 171 2.38 7.71 17.35
CA ARG A 171 2.46 9.08 17.86
C ARG A 171 1.95 9.20 19.30
N THR A 172 0.83 8.55 19.65
CA THR A 172 0.26 8.53 21.00
C THR A 172 1.24 7.88 22.01
N LEU A 173 1.98 6.87 21.58
CA LEU A 173 2.96 6.15 22.40
C LEU A 173 4.36 6.80 22.40
N GLY A 174 4.54 7.93 21.71
CA GLY A 174 5.85 8.58 21.58
C GLY A 174 6.84 7.82 20.70
N LEU A 175 6.36 6.92 19.84
CA LEU A 175 7.17 6.17 18.90
C LEU A 175 7.40 6.98 17.61
N PRO A 176 8.53 6.76 16.91
CA PRO A 176 8.85 7.51 15.69
C PRO A 176 7.94 7.16 14.51
N TYR A 177 7.82 8.10 13.56
CA TYR A 177 7.22 7.88 12.24
C TYR A 177 8.26 7.22 11.31
N PRO A 178 7.86 6.26 10.43
CA PRO A 178 6.51 5.71 10.22
C PRO A 178 6.05 4.77 11.34
N GLY A 179 4.75 4.86 11.70
CA GLY A 179 4.19 4.16 12.86
C GLY A 179 4.16 2.64 12.72
N GLY A 180 3.91 2.11 11.52
CA GLY A 180 3.87 0.66 11.29
C GLY A 180 5.16 -0.05 11.74
N PRO A 181 6.33 0.30 11.18
CA PRO A 181 7.62 -0.25 11.59
C PRO A 181 7.96 -0.01 13.06
N SER A 182 7.70 1.19 13.61
CA SER A 182 8.04 1.53 14.98
C SER A 182 7.20 0.77 16.02
N VAL A 183 5.89 0.64 15.78
CA VAL A 183 5.01 -0.19 16.61
C VAL A 183 5.43 -1.67 16.51
N SER A 184 5.71 -2.16 15.32
CA SER A 184 6.15 -3.56 15.13
C SER A 184 7.48 -3.85 15.84
N GLN A 185 8.40 -2.88 15.88
CA GLN A 185 9.66 -3.02 16.62
C GLN A 185 9.43 -3.02 18.13
N ALA A 186 8.63 -2.09 18.65
CA ALA A 186 8.30 -2.02 20.09
C ALA A 186 7.54 -3.28 20.56
N ALA A 187 6.65 -3.81 19.72
CA ALA A 187 5.85 -5.00 20.01
C ALA A 187 6.67 -6.29 20.22
N LYS A 188 7.93 -6.35 19.74
CA LYS A 188 8.76 -7.58 19.84
C LYS A 188 9.04 -8.01 21.27
N THR A 189 9.05 -7.09 22.21
CA THR A 189 9.35 -7.34 23.62
C THR A 189 8.12 -7.24 24.52
N GLY A 190 6.94 -6.96 23.95
CA GLY A 190 5.70 -6.77 24.68
C GLY A 190 4.82 -8.01 24.74
N ASP A 191 3.93 -8.05 25.73
CA ASP A 191 2.87 -9.06 25.83
C ASP A 191 1.65 -8.63 25.00
N PRO A 192 1.27 -9.39 23.95
CA PRO A 192 0.12 -9.07 23.09
C PRO A 192 -1.24 -9.20 23.77
N HIS A 193 -1.28 -9.74 25.00
CA HIS A 193 -2.51 -9.96 25.77
C HIS A 193 -2.63 -9.08 27.02
N TYR A 194 -1.62 -8.23 27.30
CA TYR A 194 -1.60 -7.37 28.47
C TYR A 194 -2.76 -6.37 28.48
N TYR A 195 -2.95 -5.63 27.35
CA TYR A 195 -4.07 -4.70 27.19
C TYR A 195 -5.22 -5.35 26.43
N LYS A 196 -6.41 -5.34 27.05
CA LYS A 196 -7.64 -5.90 26.45
C LYS A 196 -8.30 -4.88 25.53
N LEU A 197 -7.76 -4.71 24.33
CA LEU A 197 -8.29 -3.77 23.35
C LEU A 197 -9.58 -4.34 22.69
N PRO A 198 -10.58 -3.48 22.39
CA PRO A 198 -11.84 -3.91 21.81
C PRO A 198 -11.68 -4.41 20.38
N THR A 199 -12.64 -5.19 19.91
CA THR A 199 -12.86 -5.45 18.49
C THR A 199 -14.04 -4.61 18.04
N PRO A 200 -13.83 -3.60 17.19
CA PRO A 200 -14.92 -2.75 16.72
C PRO A 200 -16.00 -3.58 16.01
N HIS A 201 -17.26 -3.26 16.31
CA HIS A 201 -18.39 -3.78 15.54
C HIS A 201 -18.63 -2.89 14.34
N VAL A 202 -18.84 -3.49 13.17
CA VAL A 202 -19.05 -2.77 11.90
C VAL A 202 -20.06 -3.53 11.04
N GLU A 203 -20.94 -2.79 10.39
CA GLU A 203 -21.87 -3.35 9.41
C GLU A 203 -21.15 -3.86 8.17
N GLY A 204 -21.68 -4.91 7.57
CA GLY A 204 -21.07 -5.58 6.41
C GLY A 204 -20.14 -6.72 6.85
N LYS A 205 -20.30 -7.87 6.20
CA LYS A 205 -19.66 -9.12 6.59
C LYS A 205 -18.14 -9.03 6.64
N TYR A 206 -17.54 -8.35 5.65
CA TYR A 206 -16.09 -8.26 5.49
C TYR A 206 -15.52 -6.86 5.77
N ASN A 207 -16.37 -5.91 6.15
CA ASN A 207 -15.92 -4.56 6.51
C ASN A 207 -15.11 -4.57 7.81
N VAL A 208 -14.19 -3.61 7.95
CA VAL A 208 -13.34 -3.40 9.11
C VAL A 208 -13.46 -1.96 9.60
N SER A 209 -13.11 -1.72 10.87
CA SER A 209 -13.05 -0.40 11.50
C SER A 209 -11.86 -0.37 12.46
N PHE A 210 -11.16 0.76 12.53
CA PHE A 210 -9.99 0.95 13.37
C PHE A 210 -10.07 2.19 14.27
N SER A 211 -10.99 3.13 14.01
CA SER A 211 -11.13 4.36 14.82
C SER A 211 -11.44 4.08 16.28
N GLY A 212 -12.31 3.09 16.56
CA GLY A 212 -12.61 2.68 17.93
C GLY A 212 -11.41 2.06 18.65
N LEU A 213 -10.58 1.29 17.93
CA LEU A 213 -9.37 0.69 18.48
C LEU A 213 -8.32 1.75 18.80
N LYS A 214 -8.09 2.70 17.90
CA LYS A 214 -7.23 3.87 18.14
C LYS A 214 -7.68 4.65 19.37
N THR A 215 -8.96 4.96 19.45
CA THR A 215 -9.54 5.70 20.58
C THR A 215 -9.34 4.96 21.91
N ALA A 216 -9.47 3.64 21.93
CA ALA A 216 -9.22 2.83 23.11
C ALA A 216 -7.77 2.97 23.61
N VAL A 217 -6.79 2.97 22.69
CA VAL A 217 -5.37 3.19 23.05
C VAL A 217 -5.15 4.60 23.61
N VAL A 218 -5.70 5.63 22.95
CA VAL A 218 -5.57 7.04 23.40
C VAL A 218 -6.16 7.20 24.80
N ASN A 219 -7.35 6.63 25.04
CA ASN A 219 -8.00 6.69 26.36
C ASN A 219 -7.19 5.97 27.44
N GLU A 220 -6.61 4.79 27.13
CA GLU A 220 -5.79 4.06 28.11
C GLU A 220 -4.54 4.83 28.47
N VAL A 221 -3.85 5.44 27.49
CA VAL A 221 -2.69 6.31 27.74
C VAL A 221 -3.08 7.50 28.60
N HIS A 222 -4.17 8.18 28.27
CA HIS A 222 -4.65 9.35 29.03
C HIS A 222 -5.05 8.97 30.47
N ASN A 223 -5.79 7.87 30.64
CA ASN A 223 -6.21 7.39 31.95
C ASN A 223 -5.00 7.01 32.84
N ALA A 224 -3.99 6.35 32.27
CA ALA A 224 -2.77 6.03 33.00
C ALA A 224 -2.05 7.30 33.47
N GLN A 225 -1.92 8.30 32.57
CA GLN A 225 -1.33 9.62 32.94
C GLN A 225 -2.11 10.31 34.06
N GLN A 226 -3.44 10.28 34.06
CA GLN A 226 -4.26 10.85 35.12
C GLN A 226 -4.06 10.13 36.49
N ARG A 227 -3.77 8.81 36.46
CA ARG A 227 -3.46 8.03 37.66
C ARG A 227 -2.01 8.16 38.10
N GLY A 228 -1.16 8.91 37.37
CA GLY A 228 0.27 8.98 37.60
C GLY A 228 1.03 7.70 37.29
N GLU A 229 0.46 6.86 36.43
CA GLU A 229 1.03 5.59 35.98
C GLU A 229 1.69 5.76 34.62
N GLU A 230 2.75 4.99 34.36
CA GLU A 230 3.35 4.89 33.03
C GLU A 230 2.74 3.74 32.22
N VAL A 231 2.38 4.03 30.98
CA VAL A 231 1.94 2.98 30.05
C VAL A 231 3.13 2.11 29.65
N ARG A 232 2.93 0.81 29.70
CA ARG A 232 3.90 -0.16 29.17
C ARG A 232 3.88 -0.13 27.63
N VAL A 233 4.71 0.72 27.04
CA VAL A 233 4.71 1.01 25.59
C VAL A 233 4.86 -0.27 24.75
N ALA A 234 5.76 -1.19 25.15
CA ALA A 234 5.97 -2.44 24.44
C ALA A 234 4.72 -3.34 24.45
N ASP A 235 4.06 -3.46 25.63
CA ASP A 235 2.85 -4.27 25.79
C ASP A 235 1.65 -3.65 25.05
N MET A 236 1.54 -2.31 25.05
CA MET A 236 0.51 -1.61 24.29
C MET A 236 0.71 -1.77 22.79
N ALA A 237 1.94 -1.63 22.30
CA ALA A 237 2.30 -1.84 20.90
C ALA A 237 2.00 -3.28 20.47
N ALA A 238 2.34 -4.27 21.31
CA ALA A 238 2.08 -5.68 21.04
C ALA A 238 0.57 -5.99 21.01
N SER A 239 -0.19 -5.51 22.00
CA SER A 239 -1.64 -5.70 22.08
C SER A 239 -2.38 -5.04 20.92
N PHE A 240 -1.96 -3.84 20.51
CA PHE A 240 -2.51 -3.12 19.37
C PHE A 240 -2.23 -3.83 18.04
N GLN A 241 -0.97 -4.21 17.79
CA GLN A 241 -0.57 -4.95 16.61
C GLN A 241 -1.33 -6.27 16.48
N GLU A 242 -1.42 -7.03 17.58
CA GLU A 242 -2.15 -8.28 17.63
C GLU A 242 -3.62 -8.09 17.24
N ARG A 243 -4.26 -7.05 17.81
CA ARG A 243 -5.69 -6.78 17.54
C ARG A 243 -5.94 -6.39 16.09
N ILE A 244 -5.15 -5.50 15.50
CA ILE A 244 -5.28 -5.14 14.06
C ILE A 244 -5.06 -6.37 13.19
N ALA A 245 -4.00 -7.12 13.43
CA ALA A 245 -3.67 -8.31 12.64
C ALA A 245 -4.80 -9.35 12.71
N GLN A 246 -5.39 -9.58 13.89
CA GLN A 246 -6.55 -10.47 14.06
C GLN A 246 -7.78 -10.00 13.29
N ILE A 247 -8.10 -8.69 13.33
CA ILE A 247 -9.25 -8.13 12.62
C ILE A 247 -9.09 -8.36 11.11
N LEU A 248 -7.95 -7.98 10.55
CA LEU A 248 -7.67 -8.09 9.11
C LEU A 248 -7.65 -9.56 8.66
N ALA A 249 -6.89 -10.41 9.35
CA ALA A 249 -6.78 -11.83 9.00
C ALA A 249 -8.14 -12.54 9.08
N LYS A 250 -8.93 -12.30 10.15
CA LYS A 250 -10.26 -12.91 10.32
C LYS A 250 -11.19 -12.57 9.16
N LYS A 251 -11.18 -11.32 8.69
CA LYS A 251 -12.08 -10.89 7.60
C LYS A 251 -11.64 -11.45 6.25
N LEU A 252 -10.33 -11.47 5.96
CA LEU A 252 -9.81 -12.10 4.75
C LEU A 252 -10.13 -13.60 4.72
N LEU A 253 -9.89 -14.32 5.82
CA LEU A 253 -10.13 -15.76 5.91
C LEU A 253 -11.63 -16.10 5.85
N ALA A 254 -12.49 -15.24 6.40
CA ALA A 254 -13.94 -15.40 6.26
C ALA A 254 -14.38 -15.23 4.80
N ALA A 255 -13.85 -14.22 4.09
CA ALA A 255 -14.10 -14.05 2.66
C ALA A 255 -13.60 -15.25 1.86
N ALA A 256 -12.41 -15.77 2.18
CA ALA A 256 -11.84 -16.94 1.52
C ALA A 256 -12.70 -18.20 1.71
N ALA A 257 -13.20 -18.43 2.92
CA ALA A 257 -14.09 -19.56 3.22
C ALA A 257 -15.42 -19.47 2.44
N ASP A 258 -16.04 -18.28 2.44
CA ASP A 258 -17.33 -18.08 1.77
C ASP A 258 -17.24 -18.15 0.23
N THR A 259 -16.16 -17.69 -0.35
CA THR A 259 -15.92 -17.70 -1.80
C THR A 259 -15.20 -18.97 -2.27
N ASN A 260 -14.82 -19.85 -1.34
CA ASN A 260 -13.98 -21.04 -1.60
C ASN A 260 -12.67 -20.70 -2.33
N ALA A 261 -12.11 -19.51 -2.07
CA ALA A 261 -10.89 -19.05 -2.70
C ALA A 261 -9.69 -19.92 -2.28
N LYS A 262 -8.91 -20.38 -3.28
CA LYS A 262 -7.73 -21.23 -3.06
C LYS A 262 -6.42 -20.46 -3.08
N THR A 263 -6.47 -19.18 -3.47
CA THR A 263 -5.30 -18.30 -3.56
C THR A 263 -5.59 -17.00 -2.82
N LEU A 264 -4.73 -16.66 -1.87
CA LEU A 264 -4.81 -15.44 -1.07
C LEU A 264 -3.55 -14.62 -1.24
N CYS A 265 -3.68 -13.29 -1.28
CA CYS A 265 -2.56 -12.35 -1.34
C CYS A 265 -2.68 -11.29 -0.24
N LEU A 266 -1.55 -10.74 0.18
CA LEU A 266 -1.47 -9.49 0.92
C LEU A 266 -0.82 -8.42 0.04
N ALA A 267 -1.21 -7.15 0.22
CA ALA A 267 -0.65 -6.02 -0.51
C ALA A 267 -0.69 -4.74 0.34
N GLY A 268 0.15 -3.78 0.00
CA GLY A 268 0.28 -2.52 0.72
C GLY A 268 1.24 -2.58 1.91
N GLY A 269 1.54 -1.42 2.51
CA GLY A 269 2.55 -1.29 3.58
C GLY A 269 2.29 -2.17 4.80
N VAL A 270 1.03 -2.37 5.19
CA VAL A 270 0.65 -3.23 6.32
C VAL A 270 0.90 -4.72 6.03
N ALA A 271 1.00 -5.11 4.75
CA ALA A 271 1.41 -6.46 4.35
C ALA A 271 2.85 -6.81 4.79
N ALA A 272 3.67 -5.84 5.17
CA ALA A 272 4.98 -6.08 5.78
C ALA A 272 4.89 -6.57 7.24
N ASN A 273 3.73 -6.43 7.90
CA ASN A 273 3.57 -6.80 9.31
C ASN A 273 3.69 -8.32 9.51
N GLY A 274 4.70 -8.77 10.26
CA GLY A 274 5.01 -10.18 10.46
C GLY A 274 3.88 -10.95 11.16
N ARG A 275 3.16 -10.29 12.09
CA ARG A 275 2.06 -10.94 12.80
C ARG A 275 0.85 -11.17 11.89
N LEU A 276 0.53 -10.20 11.05
CA LEU A 276 -0.52 -10.36 10.02
C LEU A 276 -0.18 -11.52 9.06
N ARG A 277 1.06 -11.54 8.55
CA ARG A 277 1.54 -12.63 7.67
C ARG A 277 1.38 -14.00 8.32
N GLN A 278 1.77 -14.12 9.58
CA GLN A 278 1.63 -15.37 10.33
C GLN A 278 0.15 -15.80 10.45
N LEU A 279 -0.73 -14.92 10.92
CA LEU A 279 -2.15 -15.25 11.12
C LEU A 279 -2.85 -15.65 9.81
N VAL A 280 -2.51 -14.97 8.70
CA VAL A 280 -3.08 -15.30 7.39
C VAL A 280 -2.55 -16.64 6.89
N ASN A 281 -1.27 -16.95 7.03
CA ASN A 281 -0.70 -18.24 6.65
C ASN A 281 -1.33 -19.39 7.44
N ASP A 282 -1.40 -19.26 8.79
CA ASP A 282 -1.96 -20.28 9.67
C ASP A 282 -3.45 -20.55 9.38
N GLY A 283 -4.20 -19.47 9.10
CA GLY A 283 -5.61 -19.57 8.75
C GLY A 283 -5.84 -20.14 7.36
N ALA A 284 -5.06 -19.73 6.36
CA ALA A 284 -5.15 -20.23 5.00
C ALA A 284 -4.81 -21.72 4.90
N GLN A 285 -3.81 -22.18 5.67
CA GLN A 285 -3.48 -23.61 5.75
C GLN A 285 -4.69 -24.46 6.19
N LYS A 286 -5.47 -23.97 7.15
CA LYS A 286 -6.69 -24.65 7.64
C LYS A 286 -7.79 -24.71 6.58
N LEU A 287 -7.80 -23.75 5.65
CA LEU A 287 -8.75 -23.67 4.53
C LEU A 287 -8.25 -24.41 3.27
N GLY A 288 -7.03 -24.95 3.31
CA GLY A 288 -6.39 -25.54 2.14
C GLY A 288 -6.13 -24.51 1.03
N ALA A 289 -5.90 -23.25 1.40
CA ALA A 289 -5.58 -22.15 0.49
C ALA A 289 -4.08 -21.81 0.51
N LYS A 290 -3.55 -21.41 -0.64
CA LYS A 290 -2.16 -20.94 -0.79
C LYS A 290 -2.08 -19.43 -0.59
N VAL A 291 -1.06 -18.97 0.14
CA VAL A 291 -0.82 -17.54 0.38
C VAL A 291 0.38 -17.07 -0.43
N TYR A 292 0.25 -15.95 -1.10
CA TYR A 292 1.32 -15.24 -1.77
C TYR A 292 1.55 -13.90 -1.05
N LEU A 293 2.78 -13.69 -0.61
CA LEU A 293 3.19 -12.52 0.16
C LEU A 293 4.26 -11.77 -0.63
N PRO A 294 4.14 -10.47 -0.82
CA PRO A 294 5.17 -9.70 -1.52
C PRO A 294 6.45 -9.67 -0.68
N GLU A 295 7.61 -9.61 -1.34
CA GLU A 295 8.85 -9.26 -0.65
C GLU A 295 8.69 -7.93 0.08
N LEU A 296 9.39 -7.76 1.22
CA LEU A 296 9.23 -6.56 2.06
C LEU A 296 9.53 -5.26 1.30
N LYS A 297 10.48 -5.30 0.37
CA LYS A 297 10.86 -4.16 -0.47
C LYS A 297 9.75 -3.66 -1.40
N TYR A 298 8.75 -4.50 -1.68
CA TYR A 298 7.61 -4.16 -2.55
C TYR A 298 6.31 -3.86 -1.78
N CYS A 299 6.34 -3.92 -0.44
CA CYS A 299 5.15 -3.61 0.36
C CYS A 299 4.84 -2.11 0.39
N GLY A 300 5.87 -1.25 0.47
CA GLY A 300 5.73 0.21 0.41
C GLY A 300 5.54 0.72 -1.01
N ASP A 301 5.31 2.04 -1.14
CA ASP A 301 5.15 2.70 -2.41
C ASP A 301 6.45 2.63 -3.23
N ASN A 302 6.34 2.24 -4.50
CA ASN A 302 7.48 2.06 -5.37
C ASN A 302 7.06 2.13 -6.86
N GLY A 303 8.03 2.41 -7.75
CA GLY A 303 7.76 2.49 -9.18
C GLY A 303 7.46 1.13 -9.82
N ALA A 304 8.04 0.06 -9.28
CA ALA A 304 7.92 -1.27 -9.87
C ALA A 304 6.48 -1.82 -9.81
N MET A 305 5.72 -1.53 -8.73
CA MET A 305 4.32 -1.92 -8.62
C MET A 305 3.44 -1.25 -9.68
N ILE A 306 3.80 0.01 -10.03
CA ILE A 306 3.08 0.79 -11.05
C ILE A 306 3.46 0.30 -12.45
N ALA A 307 4.74 0.01 -12.70
CA ALA A 307 5.17 -0.57 -13.96
C ALA A 307 4.55 -1.97 -14.18
N ALA A 308 4.48 -2.81 -13.13
CA ALA A 308 3.89 -4.13 -13.19
C ALA A 308 2.40 -4.07 -13.55
N GLN A 309 1.60 -3.25 -12.87
CA GLN A 309 0.19 -3.06 -13.22
C GLN A 309 0.04 -2.38 -14.59
N GLY A 310 0.90 -1.41 -14.89
CA GLY A 310 0.92 -0.69 -16.16
C GLY A 310 1.06 -1.60 -17.37
N TYR A 311 1.80 -2.70 -17.25
CA TYR A 311 1.87 -3.72 -18.31
C TYR A 311 0.51 -4.32 -18.62
N TYR A 312 -0.26 -4.71 -17.59
CA TYR A 312 -1.58 -5.32 -17.79
C TYR A 312 -2.62 -4.30 -18.25
N GLU A 313 -2.60 -3.08 -17.72
CA GLU A 313 -3.47 -1.99 -18.18
C GLU A 313 -3.19 -1.66 -19.67
N PHE A 314 -1.92 -1.62 -20.08
CA PHE A 314 -1.54 -1.43 -21.47
C PHE A 314 -2.05 -2.57 -22.38
N LYS A 315 -1.92 -3.83 -21.94
CA LYS A 315 -2.39 -5.01 -22.68
C LYS A 315 -3.92 -5.05 -22.82
N ASP A 316 -4.62 -4.50 -21.84
CA ASP A 316 -6.09 -4.34 -21.85
C ASP A 316 -6.56 -3.13 -22.70
N GLY A 317 -5.60 -2.35 -23.23
CA GLY A 317 -5.90 -1.19 -24.08
C GLY A 317 -6.22 0.09 -23.27
N ASN A 318 -5.97 0.11 -21.98
CA ASN A 318 -6.16 1.29 -21.12
C ASN A 318 -5.02 2.31 -21.35
N ILE A 319 -5.16 3.11 -22.41
CA ILE A 319 -4.21 4.15 -22.82
C ILE A 319 -4.89 5.50 -22.70
N ALA A 320 -4.27 6.41 -21.99
CA ALA A 320 -4.76 7.76 -21.80
C ALA A 320 -4.20 8.73 -22.85
N ASP A 321 -4.96 9.76 -23.12
CA ASP A 321 -4.51 10.94 -23.85
C ASP A 321 -3.96 12.04 -22.89
N LEU A 322 -3.62 13.18 -23.41
CA LEU A 322 -3.09 14.29 -22.63
C LEU A 322 -4.13 15.01 -21.74
N THR A 323 -5.40 14.60 -21.79
CA THR A 323 -6.44 15.09 -20.89
C THR A 323 -6.45 14.37 -19.55
N LEU A 324 -5.68 13.28 -19.39
CA LEU A 324 -5.54 12.56 -18.12
C LEU A 324 -5.28 13.55 -16.97
N ASN A 325 -6.02 13.39 -15.89
CA ASN A 325 -5.85 14.22 -14.69
C ASN A 325 -5.71 13.35 -13.44
N GLY A 326 -5.06 13.91 -12.41
CA GLY A 326 -4.97 13.26 -11.12
C GLY A 326 -6.30 13.30 -10.37
N LEU A 327 -6.63 12.24 -9.62
CA LEU A 327 -7.81 12.16 -8.78
C LEU A 327 -7.41 11.81 -7.34
N PRO A 328 -7.91 12.55 -6.32
CA PRO A 328 -7.60 12.27 -4.92
C PRO A 328 -8.28 10.99 -4.43
N THR A 329 -9.41 10.64 -5.03
CA THR A 329 -10.19 9.44 -4.68
C THR A 329 -10.69 8.76 -5.96
N LEU A 330 -10.62 7.45 -5.98
CA LEU A 330 -11.22 6.61 -7.01
C LEU A 330 -11.44 5.22 -6.40
N ALA A 331 -12.53 4.57 -6.73
CA ALA A 331 -12.76 3.19 -6.30
C ALA A 331 -11.83 2.24 -7.09
N ILE A 332 -11.29 1.22 -6.43
CA ILE A 332 -10.35 0.26 -7.07
C ILE A 332 -11.03 -0.54 -8.20
N ASP A 333 -12.34 -0.74 -8.11
CA ASP A 333 -13.20 -1.46 -9.07
C ASP A 333 -13.81 -0.55 -10.12
N TYR A 334 -13.28 0.69 -10.29
CA TYR A 334 -13.69 1.55 -11.40
C TYR A 334 -13.44 0.89 -12.76
N ARG A 335 -14.27 1.24 -13.73
CA ARG A 335 -14.17 0.81 -15.13
C ARG A 335 -13.76 1.99 -16.02
#